data_1f56b40de8bffce2628cf8ecbccf185c
#
_entry.id   1f56b40de8bffce2628cf8ecbccf185c
#
_cell.length_a   1.000
_cell.length_b   1.000
_cell.length_c   1.000
_cell.angle_alpha   90.00
_cell.angle_beta   90.00
_cell.angle_gamma   90.00
#
_symmetry.space_group_name_H-M   'P 1'
#
loop_
_entity.id
_entity.type
_entity.pdbx_description
1 polymer ?
#
loop_
_entity_poly.entity_id
_entity_poly.type
_entity_poly.pdbx_seq_one_letter_code
_entity_poly.pdbx_strand_id
1 'polypeptide(L)'
;MYYKEQLITIRESLNDLLSDLKREKETLPEGSVYVDQKGGKNYYSHGLPKAGNRKKARRVGITEDTELVLALVRKRYIKTAIPIILKDLEELDRAIENYTPVTETSVMQSYCAKYPELTRGIFYDGSDPAAWANEYKQPVFYADDYKSVSAKGEDMRSGGEMYISARLDHYGIPYRYEAETGIPDLKYAPDFTIMRPRDHKIIYWEHFGKVNDYGYVLDNFGKVKDYISYGIRPWDNLIMTFSNEKGGYDGKLIDAMIECWLL
;
A
#
# COMPACT_ATOMS: atom_id res chain seq x y z
N MET A 1 7.94 5.60 6.10
CA MET A 1 8.27 4.40 5.32
C MET A 1 7.15 4.05 4.33
N TYR A 2 5.88 3.97 4.76
CA TYR A 2 4.71 3.63 3.92
C TYR A 2 4.62 4.39 2.57
N TYR A 3 4.74 5.71 2.57
CA TYR A 3 4.67 6.48 1.32
C TYR A 3 5.86 6.22 0.39
N LYS A 4 7.05 5.99 0.95
CA LYS A 4 8.23 5.64 0.15
C LYS A 4 8.07 4.28 -0.53
N GLU A 5 7.54 3.29 0.18
CA GLU A 5 7.25 1.96 -0.36
C GLU A 5 6.20 2.02 -1.47
N GLN A 6 5.17 2.84 -1.30
CA GLN A 6 4.19 3.08 -2.38
C GLN A 6 4.83 3.67 -3.63
N LEU A 7 5.70 4.66 -3.48
CA LEU A 7 6.43 5.24 -4.62
C LEU A 7 7.32 4.20 -5.30
N ILE A 8 7.99 3.33 -4.54
CA ILE A 8 8.80 2.22 -5.05
C ILE A 8 7.92 1.24 -5.85
N THR A 9 6.78 0.83 -5.31
CA THR A 9 5.84 -0.08 -5.98
C THR A 9 5.32 0.51 -7.31
N ILE A 10 4.97 1.80 -7.31
CA ILE A 10 4.54 2.49 -8.55
C ILE A 10 5.68 2.51 -9.56
N ARG A 11 6.91 2.82 -9.13
CA ARG A 11 8.10 2.81 -9.99
C ARG A 11 8.35 1.43 -10.61
N GLU A 12 8.24 0.37 -9.84
CA GLU A 12 8.39 -1.01 -10.32
C GLU A 12 7.34 -1.35 -11.38
N SER A 13 6.07 -1.05 -11.10
CA SER A 13 4.97 -1.26 -12.06
C SER A 13 5.18 -0.49 -13.38
N LEU A 14 5.70 0.73 -13.32
CA LEU A 14 6.02 1.52 -14.53
C LEU A 14 7.23 0.96 -15.28
N ASN A 15 8.23 0.41 -14.60
CA ASN A 15 9.36 -0.26 -15.24
C ASN A 15 8.93 -1.54 -15.96
N ASP A 16 8.04 -2.32 -15.38
CA ASP A 16 7.46 -3.51 -16.01
C ASP A 16 6.69 -3.13 -17.27
N LEU A 17 5.80 -2.13 -17.16
CA LEU A 17 5.05 -1.60 -18.30
C LEU A 17 5.99 -1.08 -19.40
N LEU A 18 7.04 -0.35 -19.04
CA LEU A 18 8.04 0.15 -19.99
C LEU A 18 8.73 -0.99 -20.74
N SER A 19 9.09 -2.06 -20.02
CA SER A 19 9.73 -3.25 -20.58
C SER A 19 8.82 -3.97 -21.57
N ASP A 20 7.55 -4.14 -21.19
CA ASP A 20 6.53 -4.77 -22.03
C ASP A 20 6.26 -3.96 -23.30
N LEU A 21 6.11 -2.65 -23.18
CA LEU A 21 5.91 -1.76 -24.31
C LEU A 21 7.12 -1.73 -25.27
N LYS A 22 8.34 -1.78 -24.73
CA LYS A 22 9.55 -1.88 -25.57
C LYS A 22 9.58 -3.18 -26.34
N ARG A 23 9.29 -4.31 -25.69
CA ARG A 23 9.24 -5.64 -26.32
C ARG A 23 8.15 -5.70 -27.38
N GLU A 24 6.93 -5.22 -27.08
CA GLU A 24 5.83 -5.16 -28.03
C GLU A 24 6.19 -4.31 -29.27
N LYS A 25 6.82 -3.15 -29.05
CA LYS A 25 7.24 -2.27 -30.16
C LYS A 25 8.14 -2.95 -31.19
N GLU A 26 8.97 -3.90 -30.77
CA GLU A 26 9.88 -4.64 -31.66
C GLU A 26 9.12 -5.64 -32.55
N THR A 27 7.96 -6.13 -32.11
CA THR A 27 7.12 -7.04 -32.90
C THR A 27 6.23 -6.32 -33.91
N LEU A 28 6.06 -5.00 -33.78
CA LEU A 28 5.15 -4.22 -34.62
C LEU A 28 5.82 -3.79 -35.96
N PRO A 29 5.03 -3.67 -37.05
CA PRO A 29 5.51 -3.31 -38.36
C PRO A 29 6.37 -2.04 -38.37
N GLU A 30 7.42 -1.98 -39.18
CA GLU A 30 8.21 -0.77 -39.35
C GLU A 30 7.40 0.34 -40.04
N GLY A 31 7.80 1.58 -39.79
CA GLY A 31 7.16 2.74 -40.40
C GLY A 31 6.17 3.49 -39.48
N SER A 32 5.27 4.20 -40.10
CA SER A 32 4.30 5.06 -39.40
C SER A 32 2.97 5.11 -40.15
N VAL A 33 1.87 5.25 -39.41
CA VAL A 33 0.54 5.49 -39.97
C VAL A 33 0.33 7.01 -40.16
N TYR A 34 -0.24 7.36 -41.29
CA TYR A 34 -0.76 8.69 -41.57
C TYR A 34 -2.25 8.59 -41.88
N VAL A 35 -2.98 9.63 -41.53
CA VAL A 35 -4.41 9.73 -41.76
C VAL A 35 -4.70 10.98 -42.56
N ASP A 36 -5.41 10.84 -43.67
CA ASP A 36 -5.91 11.95 -44.48
C ASP A 36 -7.45 11.90 -44.46
N GLN A 37 -8.11 13.03 -44.28
CA GLN A 37 -9.56 13.12 -44.25
C GLN A 37 -10.09 13.75 -45.53
N LYS A 38 -10.96 13.04 -46.24
CA LYS A 38 -11.63 13.51 -47.47
C LYS A 38 -13.11 13.15 -47.47
N GLY A 39 -13.97 14.13 -47.67
CA GLY A 39 -15.41 13.89 -47.72
C GLY A 39 -16.00 13.24 -46.46
N GLY A 40 -15.48 13.58 -45.27
CA GLY A 40 -15.90 13.01 -44.00
C GLY A 40 -15.41 11.57 -43.75
N LYS A 41 -14.60 10.99 -44.65
CA LYS A 41 -14.00 9.66 -44.48
C LYS A 41 -12.51 9.76 -44.23
N ASN A 42 -12.01 8.87 -43.38
CA ASN A 42 -10.58 8.72 -43.10
C ASN A 42 -9.93 7.74 -44.06
N TYR A 43 -8.79 8.12 -44.62
CA TYR A 43 -7.94 7.31 -45.47
C TYR A 43 -6.59 7.12 -44.80
N TYR A 44 -6.18 5.88 -44.66
CA TYR A 44 -4.96 5.53 -43.97
C TYR A 44 -3.83 5.21 -44.95
N SER A 45 -2.64 5.69 -44.65
CA SER A 45 -1.45 5.36 -45.45
C SER A 45 -0.27 4.98 -44.55
N HIS A 46 0.49 3.99 -44.99
CA HIS A 46 1.69 3.50 -44.35
C HIS A 46 2.89 4.26 -44.89
N GLY A 47 3.57 5.02 -44.03
CA GLY A 47 4.84 5.62 -44.34
C GLY A 47 5.99 4.64 -44.09
N LEU A 48 6.58 4.16 -45.12
CA LEU A 48 7.72 3.23 -45.07
C LEU A 48 9.01 3.95 -44.68
N PRO A 49 9.94 3.29 -43.96
CA PRO A 49 11.26 3.83 -43.68
C PRO A 49 12.00 4.23 -44.94
N LYS A 50 12.90 5.19 -44.82
CA LYS A 50 13.77 5.58 -45.96
C LYS A 50 14.74 4.45 -46.29
N ALA A 51 14.61 3.88 -47.46
CA ALA A 51 15.57 2.91 -47.98
C ALA A 51 16.58 3.61 -48.91
N GLY A 52 17.85 3.57 -48.59
CA GLY A 52 18.95 4.15 -49.38
C GLY A 52 18.87 5.68 -49.50
N ASN A 53 19.38 6.24 -50.61
CA ASN A 53 19.50 7.69 -50.89
C ASN A 53 18.20 8.41 -51.26
N ARG A 54 17.02 7.89 -50.89
CA ARG A 54 15.74 8.51 -51.25
C ARG A 54 15.45 9.74 -50.38
N LYS A 55 15.19 10.89 -51.02
CA LYS A 55 14.88 12.17 -50.33
C LYS A 55 13.49 12.21 -49.67
N LYS A 56 12.53 11.39 -50.09
CA LYS A 56 11.16 11.33 -49.54
C LYS A 56 10.79 9.92 -49.08
N ALA A 57 10.10 9.83 -47.94
CA ALA A 57 9.49 8.60 -47.46
C ALA A 57 8.37 8.18 -48.45
N ARG A 58 8.30 6.87 -48.76
CA ARG A 58 7.22 6.30 -49.59
C ARG A 58 5.98 6.12 -48.71
N ARG A 59 4.82 6.56 -49.19
CA ARG A 59 3.53 6.29 -48.58
C ARG A 59 2.75 5.33 -49.48
N VAL A 60 2.12 4.33 -48.85
CA VAL A 60 1.25 3.34 -49.53
C VAL A 60 -0.11 3.37 -48.82
N GLY A 61 -1.20 3.44 -49.58
CA GLY A 61 -2.55 3.37 -49.02
C GLY A 61 -2.82 2.01 -48.40
N ILE A 62 -3.38 2.01 -47.18
CA ILE A 62 -3.68 0.80 -46.38
C ILE A 62 -5.06 0.83 -45.77
N THR A 63 -5.97 1.66 -46.30
CA THR A 63 -7.30 1.85 -45.70
C THR A 63 -8.10 0.55 -45.57
N GLU A 64 -7.92 -0.38 -46.51
CA GLU A 64 -8.60 -1.69 -46.51
C GLU A 64 -7.90 -2.70 -45.58
N ASP A 65 -6.66 -2.45 -45.17
CA ASP A 65 -5.87 -3.34 -44.31
C ASP A 65 -6.00 -2.89 -42.85
N THR A 66 -7.11 -3.26 -42.24
CA THR A 66 -7.43 -2.87 -40.86
C THR A 66 -6.40 -3.37 -39.85
N GLU A 67 -5.84 -4.57 -40.05
CA GLU A 67 -4.85 -5.15 -39.13
C GLU A 67 -3.55 -4.32 -39.13
N LEU A 68 -3.05 -3.99 -40.32
CA LEU A 68 -1.87 -3.15 -40.44
C LEU A 68 -2.10 -1.73 -39.91
N VAL A 69 -3.28 -1.16 -40.15
CA VAL A 69 -3.64 0.15 -39.59
C VAL A 69 -3.60 0.11 -38.08
N LEU A 70 -4.22 -0.88 -37.44
CA LEU A 70 -4.25 -1.03 -35.99
C LEU A 70 -2.84 -1.26 -35.41
N ALA A 71 -2.04 -2.10 -36.03
CA ALA A 71 -0.65 -2.35 -35.61
C ALA A 71 0.21 -1.07 -35.64
N LEU A 72 0.09 -0.26 -36.70
CA LEU A 72 0.82 0.99 -36.82
C LEU A 72 0.30 2.07 -35.85
N VAL A 73 -1.01 2.12 -35.60
CA VAL A 73 -1.61 2.99 -34.58
C VAL A 73 -1.10 2.58 -33.18
N ARG A 74 -1.08 1.28 -32.89
CA ARG A 74 -0.53 0.75 -31.63
C ARG A 74 0.94 1.12 -31.46
N LYS A 75 1.73 1.00 -32.52
CA LYS A 75 3.14 1.45 -32.51
C LYS A 75 3.27 2.94 -32.21
N ARG A 76 2.40 3.77 -32.77
CA ARG A 76 2.39 5.22 -32.50
C ARG A 76 2.05 5.49 -31.03
N TYR A 77 1.03 4.80 -30.48
CA TYR A 77 0.69 4.89 -29.07
C TYR A 77 1.92 4.59 -28.19
N ILE A 78 2.60 3.46 -28.43
CA ILE A 78 3.78 3.04 -27.69
C ILE A 78 4.91 4.08 -27.78
N LYS A 79 5.16 4.61 -28.97
CA LYS A 79 6.18 5.66 -29.17
C LYS A 79 5.86 6.93 -28.39
N THR A 80 4.58 7.22 -28.15
CA THR A 80 4.13 8.37 -27.37
C THR A 80 4.17 8.08 -25.88
N ALA A 81 3.80 6.85 -25.46
CA ALA A 81 3.74 6.45 -24.05
C ALA A 81 5.14 6.33 -23.41
N ILE A 82 6.11 5.76 -24.13
CA ILE A 82 7.47 5.54 -23.60
C ILE A 82 8.11 6.83 -23.03
N PRO A 83 8.14 7.96 -23.72
CA PRO A 83 8.70 9.20 -23.16
C PRO A 83 7.98 9.72 -21.92
N ILE A 84 6.66 9.51 -21.85
CA ILE A 84 5.86 9.88 -20.68
C ILE A 84 6.28 9.03 -19.48
N ILE A 85 6.32 7.70 -19.66
CA ILE A 85 6.74 6.78 -18.59
C ILE A 85 8.17 7.07 -18.12
N LEU A 86 9.09 7.35 -19.03
CA LEU A 86 10.48 7.69 -18.67
C LEU A 86 10.56 8.95 -17.83
N LYS A 87 9.76 9.97 -18.17
CA LYS A 87 9.67 11.18 -17.36
C LYS A 87 9.08 10.90 -15.98
N ASP A 88 8.01 10.13 -15.90
CA ASP A 88 7.37 9.77 -14.64
C ASP A 88 8.33 8.97 -13.74
N LEU A 89 9.12 8.05 -14.31
CA LEU A 89 10.15 7.31 -13.59
C LEU A 89 11.24 8.24 -13.03
N GLU A 90 11.68 9.24 -13.81
CA GLU A 90 12.67 10.23 -13.35
C GLU A 90 12.14 11.05 -12.16
N GLU A 91 10.87 11.48 -12.20
CA GLU A 91 10.25 12.22 -11.10
C GLU A 91 10.04 11.32 -9.87
N LEU A 92 9.67 10.05 -10.06
CA LEU A 92 9.55 9.09 -8.96
C LEU A 92 10.90 8.80 -8.31
N ASP A 93 11.96 8.61 -9.09
CA ASP A 93 13.31 8.40 -8.55
C ASP A 93 13.75 9.59 -7.70
N ARG A 94 13.53 10.81 -8.15
CA ARG A 94 13.79 12.03 -7.36
C ARG A 94 12.94 12.08 -6.09
N ALA A 95 11.64 11.74 -6.19
CA ALA A 95 10.77 11.72 -5.04
C ALA A 95 11.20 10.69 -4.00
N ILE A 96 11.57 9.47 -4.43
CA ILE A 96 12.06 8.39 -3.56
C ILE A 96 13.38 8.78 -2.87
N GLU A 97 14.30 9.38 -3.63
CA GLU A 97 15.62 9.78 -3.11
C GLU A 97 15.49 10.88 -2.06
N ASN A 98 14.64 11.88 -2.32
CA ASN A 98 14.47 13.03 -1.44
C ASN A 98 13.39 12.85 -0.37
N TYR A 99 12.69 11.71 -0.37
CA TYR A 99 11.64 11.47 0.62
C TYR A 99 12.20 11.31 2.02
N THR A 100 11.85 12.23 2.87
CA THR A 100 12.13 12.17 4.30
C THR A 100 10.81 12.02 5.05
N PRO A 101 10.56 10.88 5.71
CA PRO A 101 9.34 10.72 6.50
C PRO A 101 9.34 11.71 7.66
N VAL A 102 8.19 12.34 7.89
CA VAL A 102 8.00 13.16 9.09
C VAL A 102 7.78 12.22 10.27
N THR A 103 8.84 11.95 10.99
CA THR A 103 8.83 11.17 12.23
C THR A 103 9.42 12.03 13.34
N GLU A 104 9.13 11.68 14.60
CA GLU A 104 9.75 12.34 15.74
C GLU A 104 11.27 12.36 15.58
N THR A 105 11.86 11.22 15.20
CA THR A 105 13.32 11.10 14.98
C THR A 105 13.82 12.00 13.85
N SER A 106 13.15 12.04 12.69
CA SER A 106 13.61 12.86 11.55
C SER A 106 13.53 14.35 11.82
N VAL A 107 12.54 14.76 12.60
CA VAL A 107 12.38 16.15 13.00
C VAL A 107 13.35 16.49 14.12
N MET A 108 13.53 15.62 15.12
CA MET A 108 14.52 15.83 16.18
C MET A 108 15.96 15.91 15.62
N GLN A 109 16.28 15.16 14.57
CA GLN A 109 17.56 15.29 13.88
C GLN A 109 17.76 16.65 13.20
N SER A 110 16.69 17.30 12.76
CA SER A 110 16.73 18.65 12.18
C SER A 110 16.68 19.76 13.23
N TYR A 111 16.27 19.43 14.46
CA TYR A 111 16.27 20.36 15.58
C TYR A 111 17.65 20.43 16.20
N CYS A 112 18.02 21.63 16.61
CA CYS A 112 19.22 21.81 17.40
C CYS A 112 19.13 20.96 18.68
N ALA A 113 20.14 20.14 18.95
CA ALA A 113 20.27 19.28 20.13
C ALA A 113 20.13 20.02 21.50
N LYS A 114 19.82 21.32 21.49
CA LYS A 114 19.65 22.17 22.66
C LYS A 114 18.37 21.91 23.47
N TYR A 115 17.39 21.16 22.92
CA TYR A 115 16.08 21.03 23.58
C TYR A 115 15.54 19.59 23.62
N PRO A 116 16.36 18.55 23.92
CA PRO A 116 15.87 17.16 23.85
C PRO A 116 14.75 16.86 24.85
N GLU A 117 14.67 17.61 25.95
CA GLU A 117 13.65 17.41 26.99
C GLU A 117 12.34 18.17 26.71
N LEU A 118 12.40 19.21 25.87
CA LEU A 118 11.23 20.03 25.53
C LEU A 118 10.49 19.52 24.29
N THR A 119 11.07 18.58 23.55
CA THR A 119 10.51 18.08 22.28
C THR A 119 9.59 16.90 22.47
N ARG A 120 9.62 16.20 23.61
CA ARG A 120 8.64 15.16 23.92
C ARG A 120 7.24 15.76 24.01
N GLY A 121 6.34 15.26 23.15
CA GLY A 121 4.95 15.66 23.12
C GLY A 121 4.62 16.97 22.41
N ILE A 122 5.60 17.78 21.95
CA ILE A 122 5.32 19.00 21.19
C ILE A 122 4.73 18.69 19.80
N PHE A 123 5.04 17.52 19.28
CA PHE A 123 4.74 17.18 17.89
C PHE A 123 3.28 16.92 17.61
N TYR A 124 2.52 16.43 18.62
CA TYR A 124 1.14 16.00 18.41
C TYR A 124 0.20 16.70 19.40
N ASP A 125 -0.12 16.12 20.50
CA ASP A 125 -1.05 16.67 21.48
C ASP A 125 -0.49 16.70 22.91
N GLY A 126 0.82 16.44 23.05
CA GLY A 126 1.47 16.33 24.34
C GLY A 126 1.24 15.01 25.05
N SER A 127 0.54 14.05 24.43
CA SER A 127 0.33 12.72 25.01
C SER A 127 1.64 11.92 25.04
N ASP A 128 1.88 11.24 26.16
CA ASP A 128 2.93 10.24 26.28
C ASP A 128 2.42 8.89 25.70
N PRO A 129 2.96 8.41 24.59
CA PRO A 129 2.50 7.15 24.01
C PRO A 129 2.66 5.95 24.95
N ALA A 130 3.68 5.95 25.82
CA ALA A 130 3.90 4.88 26.77
C ALA A 130 2.86 4.92 27.91
N ALA A 131 2.55 6.11 28.44
CA ALA A 131 1.46 6.29 29.41
C ALA A 131 0.12 5.90 28.77
N TRP A 132 -0.15 6.36 27.55
CA TRP A 132 -1.36 5.99 26.82
C TRP A 132 -1.49 4.47 26.67
N ALA A 133 -0.43 3.75 26.34
CA ALA A 133 -0.47 2.29 26.15
C ALA A 133 -0.81 1.53 27.45
N ASN A 134 -0.49 2.09 28.62
CA ASN A 134 -0.70 1.45 29.90
C ASN A 134 -2.03 1.81 30.59
N GLU A 135 -2.66 2.90 30.19
CA GLU A 135 -3.88 3.44 30.82
C GLU A 135 -5.12 3.13 29.97
N TYR A 136 -5.67 1.92 30.09
CA TYR A 136 -6.87 1.53 29.36
C TYR A 136 -7.72 0.51 30.14
N LYS A 137 -8.96 0.34 29.70
CA LYS A 137 -9.88 -0.67 30.20
C LYS A 137 -10.01 -1.80 29.19
N GLN A 138 -9.96 -3.02 29.68
CA GLN A 138 -10.34 -4.20 28.93
C GLN A 138 -11.79 -4.58 29.25
N PRO A 139 -12.61 -4.88 28.23
CA PRO A 139 -13.93 -5.42 28.49
C PRO A 139 -13.80 -6.82 29.12
N VAL A 140 -14.62 -7.09 30.12
CA VAL A 140 -14.65 -8.39 30.80
C VAL A 140 -15.44 -9.40 29.95
N PHE A 141 -14.90 -9.79 28.80
CA PHE A 141 -15.47 -10.83 27.95
C PHE A 141 -14.58 -12.08 27.98
N TYR A 142 -15.15 -13.22 28.34
CA TYR A 142 -14.51 -14.55 28.17
C TYR A 142 -13.13 -14.71 28.81
N ALA A 143 -13.02 -14.41 30.11
CA ALA A 143 -11.76 -14.52 30.88
C ALA A 143 -11.11 -15.93 30.83
N ASP A 144 -11.88 -16.97 30.49
CA ASP A 144 -11.39 -18.36 30.48
C ASP A 144 -10.74 -18.82 29.16
N ASP A 145 -10.71 -17.98 28.12
CA ASP A 145 -10.22 -18.36 26.78
C ASP A 145 -8.74 -17.99 26.50
N TYR A 146 -8.03 -17.45 27.48
CA TYR A 146 -6.62 -17.11 27.32
C TYR A 146 -5.73 -18.35 27.26
N LYS A 147 -4.83 -18.40 26.26
CA LYS A 147 -3.98 -19.56 25.96
C LYS A 147 -2.50 -19.31 26.08
N SER A 148 -2.09 -18.05 26.10
CA SER A 148 -0.70 -17.64 26.04
C SER A 148 -0.50 -16.38 26.87
N VAL A 149 0.74 -16.13 27.30
CA VAL A 149 1.11 -14.92 28.04
C VAL A 149 2.15 -14.14 27.22
N SER A 150 1.93 -12.86 27.01
CA SER A 150 2.87 -11.98 26.32
C SER A 150 4.16 -11.76 27.14
N ALA A 151 5.18 -11.20 26.51
CA ALA A 151 6.41 -10.81 27.20
C ALA A 151 6.18 -9.75 28.31
N LYS A 152 5.09 -9.00 28.23
CA LYS A 152 4.66 -8.03 29.26
C LYS A 152 3.78 -8.64 30.36
N GLY A 153 3.48 -9.93 30.28
CA GLY A 153 2.63 -10.63 31.24
C GLY A 153 1.13 -10.49 30.95
N GLU A 154 0.73 -10.04 29.76
CA GLU A 154 -0.66 -9.95 29.33
C GLU A 154 -1.15 -11.32 28.84
N ASP A 155 -2.32 -11.74 29.28
CA ASP A 155 -2.97 -12.96 28.82
C ASP A 155 -3.52 -12.75 27.40
N MET A 156 -3.17 -13.66 26.46
CA MET A 156 -3.54 -13.58 25.06
C MET A 156 -4.28 -14.81 24.57
N ARG A 157 -5.20 -14.65 23.61
CA ARG A 157 -6.11 -15.70 23.16
C ARG A 157 -5.49 -16.61 22.10
N SER A 158 -4.50 -16.13 21.36
CA SER A 158 -3.89 -16.93 20.28
C SER A 158 -2.38 -16.72 20.16
N GLY A 159 -1.71 -17.71 19.52
CA GLY A 159 -0.29 -17.58 19.18
C GLY A 159 -0.01 -16.49 18.15
N GLY A 160 -0.97 -16.18 17.27
CA GLY A 160 -0.86 -15.09 16.31
C GLY A 160 -0.83 -13.72 17.00
N GLU A 161 -1.74 -13.51 17.96
CA GLU A 161 -1.77 -12.30 18.78
C GLU A 161 -0.49 -12.14 19.62
N MET A 162 -0.03 -13.22 20.24
CA MET A 162 1.24 -13.23 20.98
C MET A 162 2.42 -12.83 20.08
N TYR A 163 2.46 -13.32 18.84
CA TYR A 163 3.51 -12.94 17.89
C TYR A 163 3.41 -11.48 17.49
N ILE A 164 2.20 -10.98 17.19
CA ILE A 164 1.96 -9.58 16.86
C ILE A 164 2.42 -8.67 18.00
N SER A 165 2.04 -8.97 19.26
CA SER A 165 2.45 -8.21 20.44
C SER A 165 3.97 -8.16 20.58
N ALA A 166 4.65 -9.30 20.43
CA ALA A 166 6.11 -9.38 20.49
C ALA A 166 6.79 -8.55 19.40
N ARG A 167 6.20 -8.49 18.20
CA ARG A 167 6.72 -7.65 17.11
C ARG A 167 6.48 -6.17 17.36
N LEU A 168 5.29 -5.78 17.84
CA LEU A 168 5.02 -4.39 18.25
C LEU A 168 5.99 -3.92 19.33
N ASP A 169 6.27 -4.76 20.33
CA ASP A 169 7.26 -4.48 21.37
C ASP A 169 8.68 -4.35 20.82
N HIS A 170 9.06 -5.23 19.89
CA HIS A 170 10.36 -5.17 19.22
C HIS A 170 10.60 -3.85 18.49
N TYR A 171 9.56 -3.31 17.84
CA TYR A 171 9.61 -2.03 17.14
C TYR A 171 9.35 -0.82 18.05
N GLY A 172 9.08 -1.04 19.34
CA GLY A 172 8.77 0.02 20.29
C GLY A 172 7.46 0.76 19.97
N ILE A 173 6.50 0.07 19.34
CA ILE A 173 5.21 0.64 18.95
C ILE A 173 4.24 0.53 20.11
N PRO A 174 3.66 1.63 20.60
CA PRO A 174 2.70 1.61 21.71
C PRO A 174 1.36 1.01 21.27
N TYR A 175 0.85 0.05 22.03
CA TYR A 175 -0.43 -0.60 21.75
C TYR A 175 -1.18 -0.91 23.04
N ARG A 176 -2.47 -1.17 22.91
CA ARG A 176 -3.39 -1.69 23.91
C ARG A 176 -3.99 -2.98 23.39
N TYR A 177 -4.00 -4.01 24.19
CA TYR A 177 -4.57 -5.31 23.82
C TYR A 177 -6.03 -5.40 24.29
N GLU A 178 -6.95 -5.80 23.40
CA GLU A 178 -8.40 -5.90 23.63
C GLU A 178 -8.99 -4.68 24.37
N ALA A 179 -8.56 -3.48 24.02
CA ALA A 179 -9.01 -2.27 24.69
C ALA A 179 -10.39 -1.83 24.21
N GLU A 180 -11.20 -1.30 25.14
CA GLU A 180 -12.42 -0.58 24.79
C GLU A 180 -12.07 0.59 23.85
N THR A 181 -12.76 0.69 22.71
CA THR A 181 -12.48 1.73 21.71
C THR A 181 -12.91 3.11 22.13
N GLY A 182 -13.79 3.21 23.13
CA GLY A 182 -14.45 4.46 23.51
C GLY A 182 -15.50 4.94 22.47
N ILE A 183 -15.75 4.19 21.42
CA ILE A 183 -16.77 4.50 20.41
C ILE A 183 -18.13 4.06 20.97
N PRO A 184 -19.11 4.97 21.12
CA PRO A 184 -20.44 4.63 21.62
C PRO A 184 -21.09 3.53 20.74
N ASP A 185 -21.77 2.59 21.39
CA ASP A 185 -22.50 1.48 20.78
C ASP A 185 -21.64 0.43 20.04
N LEU A 186 -20.35 0.61 19.91
CA LEU A 186 -19.45 -0.41 19.38
C LEU A 186 -19.16 -1.47 20.46
N LYS A 187 -19.68 -2.69 20.23
CA LYS A 187 -19.64 -3.79 21.21
C LYS A 187 -18.35 -4.61 21.19
N TYR A 188 -17.49 -4.36 20.23
CA TYR A 188 -16.27 -5.16 20.02
C TYR A 188 -15.05 -4.36 20.46
N ALA A 189 -14.10 -5.06 21.08
CA ALA A 189 -12.75 -4.60 21.27
C ALA A 189 -11.90 -5.19 20.14
N PRO A 190 -11.12 -4.40 19.40
CA PRO A 190 -10.11 -4.92 18.48
C PRO A 190 -9.03 -5.69 19.23
N ASP A 191 -8.40 -6.69 18.59
CA ASP A 191 -7.28 -7.41 19.22
C ASP A 191 -6.20 -6.42 19.67
N PHE A 192 -5.85 -5.46 18.79
CA PHE A 192 -4.94 -4.37 19.15
C PHE A 192 -5.50 -3.01 18.75
N THR A 193 -5.38 -2.06 19.66
CA THR A 193 -5.50 -0.62 19.40
C THR A 193 -4.10 -0.04 19.49
N ILE A 194 -3.59 0.54 18.40
CA ILE A 194 -2.19 0.93 18.23
C ILE A 194 -2.13 2.44 18.04
N MET A 195 -1.27 3.12 18.78
CA MET A 195 -0.93 4.51 18.50
C MET A 195 0.27 4.54 17.55
N ARG A 196 0.03 4.94 16.30
CA ARG A 196 1.09 4.98 15.30
C ARG A 196 2.14 6.03 15.64
N PRO A 197 3.44 5.65 15.74
CA PRO A 197 4.47 6.56 16.26
C PRO A 197 4.67 7.84 15.44
N ARG A 198 4.43 7.79 14.13
CA ARG A 198 4.74 8.93 13.25
C ARG A 198 3.74 10.10 13.31
N ASP A 199 2.49 9.84 13.70
CA ASP A 199 1.40 10.83 13.65
C ASP A 199 0.34 10.64 14.74
N HIS A 200 0.56 9.74 15.69
CA HIS A 200 -0.36 9.36 16.77
C HIS A 200 -1.76 8.94 16.30
N LYS A 201 -1.92 8.65 15.00
CA LYS A 201 -3.17 8.10 14.48
C LYS A 201 -3.44 6.75 15.12
N ILE A 202 -4.69 6.54 15.56
CA ILE A 202 -5.11 5.25 16.07
C ILE A 202 -5.34 4.29 14.91
N ILE A 203 -4.64 3.17 14.96
CA ILE A 203 -4.75 2.04 14.02
C ILE A 203 -5.26 0.85 14.82
N TYR A 204 -6.24 0.15 14.29
CA TYR A 204 -6.76 -1.08 14.85
C TYR A 204 -6.19 -2.28 14.12
N TRP A 205 -6.03 -3.41 14.82
CA TRP A 205 -5.56 -4.65 14.22
C TRP A 205 -6.42 -5.81 14.71
N GLU A 206 -6.87 -6.64 13.77
CA GLU A 206 -7.60 -7.88 14.00
C GLU A 206 -6.82 -9.05 13.40
N HIS A 207 -6.67 -10.13 14.16
CA HIS A 207 -6.05 -11.37 13.70
C HIS A 207 -7.05 -12.52 13.71
N PHE A 208 -7.49 -12.96 12.55
CA PHE A 208 -8.50 -14.01 12.40
C PHE A 208 -7.89 -15.40 12.41
N GLY A 209 -8.05 -16.13 13.52
CA GLY A 209 -7.37 -17.40 13.76
C GLY A 209 -8.04 -18.63 13.15
N LYS A 210 -9.38 -18.64 13.01
CA LYS A 210 -10.18 -19.83 12.65
C LYS A 210 -10.83 -19.71 11.27
N VAL A 211 -10.02 -19.48 10.23
CA VAL A 211 -10.49 -19.22 8.86
C VAL A 211 -11.27 -20.37 8.19
N ASN A 212 -11.13 -21.59 8.72
CA ASN A 212 -11.85 -22.80 8.23
C ASN A 212 -13.19 -23.03 8.93
N ASP A 213 -13.52 -22.26 9.96
CA ASP A 213 -14.80 -22.36 10.66
C ASP A 213 -15.78 -21.38 10.02
N TYR A 214 -16.79 -21.92 9.34
CA TYR A 214 -17.77 -21.11 8.62
C TYR A 214 -18.58 -20.18 9.55
N GLY A 215 -18.97 -20.65 10.74
CA GLY A 215 -19.67 -19.85 11.73
C GLY A 215 -18.81 -18.69 12.21
N TYR A 216 -17.55 -18.97 12.55
CA TYR A 216 -16.57 -17.97 12.95
C TYR A 216 -16.36 -16.92 11.85
N VAL A 217 -16.26 -17.34 10.59
CA VAL A 217 -16.07 -16.42 9.45
C VAL A 217 -17.28 -15.49 9.32
N LEU A 218 -18.50 -16.01 9.39
CA LEU A 218 -19.72 -15.18 9.29
C LEU A 218 -19.83 -14.15 10.43
N ASP A 219 -19.55 -14.58 11.66
CA ASP A 219 -19.58 -13.70 12.84
C ASP A 219 -18.55 -12.56 12.70
N ASN A 220 -17.34 -12.88 12.23
CA ASN A 220 -16.30 -11.88 12.01
C ASN A 220 -16.59 -10.96 10.82
N PHE A 221 -17.28 -11.42 9.78
CA PHE A 221 -17.79 -10.52 8.74
C PHE A 221 -18.80 -9.53 9.30
N GLY A 222 -19.68 -9.96 10.22
CA GLY A 222 -20.57 -9.07 10.98
C GLY A 222 -19.77 -8.01 11.76
N LYS A 223 -18.74 -8.43 12.50
CA LYS A 223 -17.83 -7.56 13.25
C LYS A 223 -17.15 -6.52 12.34
N VAL A 224 -16.60 -6.94 11.19
CA VAL A 224 -15.96 -6.02 10.24
C VAL A 224 -16.96 -5.03 9.63
N LYS A 225 -18.19 -5.47 9.31
CA LYS A 225 -19.26 -4.59 8.84
C LYS A 225 -19.59 -3.51 9.88
N ASP A 226 -19.68 -3.90 11.14
CA ASP A 226 -19.95 -2.97 12.24
C ASP A 226 -18.77 -1.99 12.38
N TYR A 227 -17.53 -2.44 12.37
CA TYR A 227 -16.35 -1.57 12.36
C TYR A 227 -16.39 -0.52 11.26
N ILE A 228 -16.71 -0.91 10.03
CA ILE A 228 -16.82 0.03 8.89
C ILE A 228 -17.89 1.09 9.16
N SER A 229 -19.03 0.73 9.77
CA SER A 229 -20.11 1.67 10.08
C SER A 229 -19.71 2.70 11.12
N TYR A 230 -18.78 2.35 12.00
CA TYR A 230 -18.21 3.24 13.01
C TYR A 230 -16.90 3.95 12.58
N GLY A 231 -16.51 3.81 11.30
CA GLY A 231 -15.35 4.50 10.75
C GLY A 231 -14.03 3.76 10.94
N ILE A 232 -14.04 2.50 11.41
CA ILE A 232 -12.88 1.62 11.46
C ILE A 232 -12.85 0.82 10.14
N ARG A 233 -11.90 1.12 9.24
CA ARG A 233 -11.93 0.68 7.84
C ARG A 233 -10.67 -0.03 7.41
N PRO A 234 -10.76 -1.18 6.69
CA PRO A 234 -9.59 -1.93 6.23
C PRO A 234 -8.63 -1.14 5.32
N TRP A 235 -9.11 -0.09 4.66
CA TRP A 235 -8.30 0.75 3.75
C TRP A 235 -7.80 2.05 4.38
N ASP A 236 -8.04 2.27 5.68
CA ASP A 236 -7.67 3.51 6.38
C ASP A 236 -6.99 3.27 7.73
N ASN A 237 -7.65 2.57 8.65
CA ASN A 237 -7.19 2.43 10.03
C ASN A 237 -7.43 1.05 10.65
N LEU A 238 -7.70 0.02 9.86
CA LEU A 238 -7.85 -1.37 10.30
C LEU A 238 -6.91 -2.28 9.54
N ILE A 239 -5.97 -2.90 10.24
CA ILE A 239 -5.15 -4.00 9.73
C ILE A 239 -5.90 -5.30 9.99
N MET A 240 -5.97 -6.16 8.98
CA MET A 240 -6.54 -7.50 9.11
C MET A 240 -5.51 -8.54 8.69
N THR A 241 -5.24 -9.50 9.55
CA THR A 241 -4.38 -10.64 9.25
C THR A 241 -5.10 -11.95 9.56
N PHE A 242 -4.66 -13.03 8.92
CA PHE A 242 -5.35 -14.31 8.98
C PHE A 242 -4.36 -15.43 9.28
N SER A 243 -4.77 -16.38 10.10
CA SER A 243 -4.06 -17.66 10.20
C SER A 243 -4.27 -18.49 8.94
N ASN A 244 -3.32 -19.37 8.64
CA ASN A 244 -3.49 -20.37 7.59
C ASN A 244 -4.46 -21.48 8.01
N GLU A 245 -4.78 -22.40 7.09
CA GLU A 245 -5.69 -23.53 7.34
C GLU A 245 -5.27 -24.45 8.50
N LYS A 246 -4.01 -24.43 8.90
CA LYS A 246 -3.46 -25.20 10.02
C LYS A 246 -3.39 -24.40 11.33
N GLY A 247 -3.93 -23.18 11.35
CA GLY A 247 -3.89 -22.30 12.51
C GLY A 247 -2.54 -21.60 12.73
N GLY A 248 -1.61 -21.70 11.78
CA GLY A 248 -0.34 -20.98 11.82
C GLY A 248 -0.48 -19.56 11.27
N TYR A 249 0.39 -18.67 11.67
CA TYR A 249 0.48 -17.29 11.17
C TYR A 249 1.71 -17.10 10.29
N ASP A 250 1.65 -16.11 9.39
CA ASP A 250 2.79 -15.71 8.55
C ASP A 250 3.53 -14.53 9.19
N GLY A 251 4.66 -14.81 9.83
CA GLY A 251 5.46 -13.78 10.50
C GLY A 251 6.01 -12.72 9.53
N LYS A 252 6.33 -13.08 8.28
CA LYS A 252 6.79 -12.11 7.27
C LYS A 252 5.67 -11.15 6.86
N LEU A 253 4.44 -11.65 6.75
CA LEU A 253 3.28 -10.81 6.47
C LEU A 253 3.02 -9.85 7.64
N ILE A 254 3.11 -10.32 8.89
CA ILE A 254 2.95 -9.48 10.08
C ILE A 254 4.00 -8.37 10.10
N ASP A 255 5.28 -8.69 9.85
CA ASP A 255 6.35 -7.70 9.78
C ASP A 255 6.11 -6.68 8.66
N ALA A 256 5.71 -7.13 7.47
CA ALA A 256 5.35 -6.25 6.36
C ALA A 256 4.18 -5.31 6.71
N MET A 257 3.16 -5.79 7.43
CA MET A 257 2.06 -4.93 7.91
C MET A 257 2.56 -3.86 8.88
N ILE A 258 3.46 -4.21 9.82
CA ILE A 258 4.06 -3.25 10.73
C ILE A 258 4.83 -2.19 9.95
N GLU A 259 5.72 -2.62 9.05
CA GLU A 259 6.54 -1.71 8.25
C GLU A 259 5.70 -0.77 7.37
N CYS A 260 4.66 -1.30 6.73
CA CYS A 260 3.80 -0.52 5.84
C CYS A 260 2.85 0.43 6.57
N TRP A 261 2.27 0.00 7.67
CA TRP A 261 1.16 0.73 8.31
C TRP A 261 1.58 1.55 9.52
N LEU A 262 2.60 1.10 10.25
CA LEU A 262 2.92 1.66 11.55
C LEU A 262 4.23 2.44 11.58
N LEU A 263 5.19 2.11 10.74
CA LEU A 263 6.45 2.84 10.58
C LEU A 263 6.41 3.78 9.38
#